data_e977614989939f4f59d19e826ef6ccb4
#
_entry.id   e977614989939f4f59d19e826ef6ccb4
#
_cell.length_a   1.000
_cell.length_b   1.000
_cell.length_c   1.000
_cell.angle_alpha   90.00
_cell.angle_beta   90.00
_cell.angle_gamma   90.00
#
_symmetry.space_group_name_H-M   'P 1'
#
loop_
_entity.id
_entity.type
_entity.pdbx_description
1 polymer ?
#
loop_
_entity_poly.entity_id
_entity_poly.type
_entity_poly.pdbx_seq_one_letter_code
_entity_poly.pdbx_strand_id
1 'polypeptide(L)'
;DFSEYKETGFGIHGMHSHLQKKEDIKKDLALYYGMVSMMDKYIGKILDKLEELGLAEDTIIVFTTDHGHFVGQHGLIRKGPFHYEDLIKIPFIVKYPGFVPENKVSHSLQSLVDLAPTFLSICGIKIPYDMTGIDQTKAWYDENKKLRDHIICENHHEPTTIHLKTYVDERYKLTVYYNQTYGELFDLKEDPKELNNLWDNKEYKELKSELLLKYIWAELGKEPMRMPRIKQA
;
A
#
# COMPACT_ATOMS: atom_id res chain seq x y z
N ASP A 1 -17.86 -1.56 16.92
CA ASP A 1 -19.26 -1.58 16.52
C ASP A 1 -19.44 -0.84 15.21
N PHE A 2 -19.78 -1.57 14.16
CA PHE A 2 -19.98 -1.01 12.81
C PHE A 2 -21.43 -0.60 12.53
N SER A 3 -22.27 -0.50 13.56
CA SER A 3 -23.69 -0.17 13.39
C SER A 3 -23.92 1.19 12.75
N GLU A 4 -23.07 2.16 13.05
CA GLU A 4 -23.11 3.52 12.48
C GLU A 4 -22.88 3.55 10.95
N TYR A 5 -22.17 2.56 10.43
CA TYR A 5 -21.86 2.50 9.01
C TYR A 5 -22.96 1.91 8.14
N LYS A 6 -23.99 1.29 8.75
CA LYS A 6 -25.14 0.76 8.02
C LYS A 6 -26.00 1.87 7.40
N GLU A 7 -26.08 3.00 8.06
CA GLU A 7 -26.88 4.15 7.62
C GLU A 7 -26.22 4.96 6.51
N THR A 8 -24.90 4.89 6.39
CA THR A 8 -24.13 5.69 5.43
C THR A 8 -23.94 5.03 4.06
N GLY A 9 -24.54 3.87 3.82
CA GLY A 9 -24.32 3.07 2.60
C GLY A 9 -22.94 2.38 2.54
N PHE A 10 -22.09 2.58 3.55
CA PHE A 10 -20.77 1.97 3.66
C PHE A 10 -20.81 0.46 3.76
N GLY A 11 -21.92 -0.07 4.26
CA GLY A 11 -22.18 -1.48 4.35
C GLY A 11 -22.16 -2.24 3.02
N ILE A 12 -22.16 -1.52 1.89
CA ILE A 12 -22.08 -2.12 0.55
C ILE A 12 -20.62 -2.44 0.18
N HIS A 13 -19.63 -1.79 0.81
CA HIS A 13 -18.23 -1.83 0.39
C HIS A 13 -17.26 -2.53 1.35
N GLY A 14 -17.66 -3.51 2.10
CA GLY A 14 -16.68 -4.31 2.84
C GLY A 14 -17.03 -4.69 4.27
N MET A 15 -18.21 -4.32 4.77
CA MET A 15 -18.49 -4.43 6.21
C MET A 15 -19.42 -5.57 6.64
N HIS A 16 -19.78 -6.49 5.76
CA HIS A 16 -20.82 -7.48 6.07
C HIS A 16 -20.36 -8.94 6.15
N SER A 17 -19.08 -9.20 6.41
CA SER A 17 -18.65 -10.60 6.56
C SER A 17 -19.33 -11.30 7.76
N HIS A 18 -19.66 -10.55 8.82
CA HIS A 18 -20.38 -11.08 9.97
C HIS A 18 -21.82 -11.50 9.65
N LEU A 19 -22.37 -11.07 8.51
CA LEU A 19 -23.67 -11.50 8.01
C LEU A 19 -23.57 -12.70 7.08
N GLN A 20 -22.36 -13.11 6.68
CA GLN A 20 -22.15 -14.26 5.81
C GLN A 20 -21.88 -15.51 6.63
N LYS A 21 -22.37 -16.65 6.14
CA LYS A 21 -22.03 -17.94 6.71
C LYS A 21 -20.62 -18.33 6.29
N LYS A 22 -19.92 -19.06 7.15
CA LYS A 22 -18.55 -19.55 6.88
C LYS A 22 -18.44 -20.31 5.54
N GLU A 23 -19.49 -21.06 5.19
CA GLU A 23 -19.59 -21.80 3.94
C GLU A 23 -19.63 -20.89 2.71
N ASP A 24 -20.29 -19.75 2.80
CA ASP A 24 -20.37 -18.77 1.71
C ASP A 24 -19.04 -18.05 1.53
N ILE A 25 -18.37 -17.66 2.61
CA ILE A 25 -17.00 -17.11 2.57
C ILE A 25 -16.03 -18.09 1.91
N LYS A 26 -16.14 -19.40 2.20
CA LYS A 26 -15.31 -20.42 1.54
C LYS A 26 -15.59 -20.54 0.04
N LYS A 27 -16.84 -20.41 -0.39
CA LYS A 27 -17.19 -20.40 -1.82
C LYS A 27 -16.64 -19.16 -2.51
N ASP A 28 -16.79 -17.98 -1.90
CA ASP A 28 -16.25 -16.73 -2.40
C ASP A 28 -14.73 -16.81 -2.53
N LEU A 29 -14.04 -17.38 -1.53
CA LEU A 29 -12.61 -17.60 -1.57
C LEU A 29 -12.18 -18.55 -2.69
N ALA A 30 -12.94 -19.63 -2.93
CA ALA A 30 -12.67 -20.56 -4.03
C ALA A 30 -12.82 -19.88 -5.39
N LEU A 31 -13.84 -19.04 -5.57
CA LEU A 31 -14.03 -18.24 -6.79
C LEU A 31 -12.90 -17.22 -6.95
N TYR A 32 -12.49 -16.57 -5.86
CA TYR A 32 -11.39 -15.63 -5.86
C TYR A 32 -10.08 -16.28 -6.33
N TYR A 33 -9.72 -17.44 -5.80
CA TYR A 33 -8.57 -18.21 -6.26
C TYR A 33 -8.69 -18.65 -7.72
N GLY A 34 -9.89 -19.01 -8.18
CA GLY A 34 -10.15 -19.29 -9.58
C GLY A 34 -9.87 -18.10 -10.50
N MET A 35 -10.26 -16.88 -10.07
CA MET A 35 -9.94 -15.65 -10.78
C MET A 35 -8.43 -15.36 -10.79
N VAL A 36 -7.72 -15.56 -9.68
CA VAL A 36 -6.26 -15.41 -9.61
C VAL A 36 -5.59 -16.36 -10.60
N SER A 37 -5.98 -17.64 -10.63
CA SER A 37 -5.44 -18.63 -11.58
C SER A 37 -5.72 -18.27 -13.03
N MET A 38 -6.89 -17.69 -13.30
CA MET A 38 -7.23 -17.20 -14.64
C MET A 38 -6.36 -16.02 -15.04
N MET A 39 -6.16 -15.04 -14.14
CA MET A 39 -5.28 -13.89 -14.39
C MET A 39 -3.85 -14.36 -14.68
N ASP A 40 -3.30 -15.25 -13.84
CA ASP A 40 -1.96 -15.81 -14.00
C ASP A 40 -1.78 -16.41 -15.40
N LYS A 41 -2.75 -17.23 -15.84
CA LYS A 41 -2.74 -17.80 -17.19
C LYS A 41 -2.71 -16.75 -18.31
N TYR A 42 -3.45 -15.65 -18.17
CA TYR A 42 -3.48 -14.61 -19.21
C TYR A 42 -2.26 -13.70 -19.17
N ILE A 43 -1.71 -13.46 -17.98
CA ILE A 43 -0.41 -12.78 -17.82
C ILE A 43 0.67 -13.61 -18.51
N GLY A 44 0.70 -14.94 -18.29
CA GLY A 44 1.62 -15.83 -18.99
C GLY A 44 1.55 -15.65 -20.52
N LYS A 45 0.34 -15.62 -21.10
CA LYS A 45 0.18 -15.39 -22.55
C LYS A 45 0.72 -14.03 -23.03
N ILE A 46 0.63 -12.99 -22.20
CA ILE A 46 1.20 -11.67 -22.52
C ILE A 46 2.71 -11.76 -22.54
N LEU A 47 3.30 -12.44 -21.55
CA LEU A 47 4.75 -12.64 -21.47
C LEU A 47 5.27 -13.51 -22.61
N ASP A 48 4.59 -14.60 -22.95
CA ASP A 48 4.91 -15.45 -24.11
C ASP A 48 4.90 -14.62 -25.41
N LYS A 49 3.91 -13.72 -25.54
CA LYS A 49 3.82 -12.86 -26.72
C LYS A 49 4.96 -11.85 -26.81
N LEU A 50 5.41 -11.35 -25.68
CA LEU A 50 6.57 -10.46 -25.60
C LEU A 50 7.85 -11.17 -26.05
N GLU A 51 8.04 -12.43 -25.64
CA GLU A 51 9.14 -13.29 -26.09
C GLU A 51 9.07 -13.60 -27.58
N GLU A 52 7.89 -14.00 -28.11
CA GLU A 52 7.68 -14.26 -29.53
C GLU A 52 8.03 -13.05 -30.41
N LEU A 53 7.80 -11.84 -29.92
CA LEU A 53 8.10 -10.60 -30.62
C LEU A 53 9.57 -10.16 -30.48
N GLY A 54 10.37 -10.86 -29.69
CA GLY A 54 11.76 -10.50 -29.43
C GLY A 54 11.93 -9.20 -28.63
N LEU A 55 10.91 -8.81 -27.84
CA LEU A 55 10.91 -7.56 -27.08
C LEU A 55 11.21 -7.74 -25.59
N ALA A 56 11.30 -8.99 -25.11
CA ALA A 56 11.40 -9.29 -23.69
C ALA A 56 12.65 -8.70 -23.02
N GLU A 57 13.78 -8.69 -23.73
CA GLU A 57 15.05 -8.19 -23.21
C GLU A 57 15.10 -6.66 -23.11
N ASP A 58 14.30 -5.96 -23.90
CA ASP A 58 14.25 -4.48 -23.93
C ASP A 58 13.02 -3.92 -23.21
N THR A 59 12.30 -4.74 -22.45
CA THR A 59 11.06 -4.34 -21.79
C THR A 59 11.15 -4.46 -20.27
N ILE A 60 10.82 -3.37 -19.58
CA ILE A 60 10.60 -3.40 -18.13
C ILE A 60 9.21 -3.93 -17.86
N ILE A 61 9.12 -4.98 -17.05
CA ILE A 61 7.85 -5.56 -16.62
C ILE A 61 7.67 -5.29 -15.13
N VAL A 62 6.56 -4.67 -14.78
CA VAL A 62 6.16 -4.48 -13.38
C VAL A 62 4.81 -5.13 -13.17
N PHE A 63 4.76 -6.09 -12.25
CA PHE A 63 3.51 -6.69 -11.79
C PHE A 63 3.13 -6.12 -10.43
N THR A 64 1.97 -5.50 -10.35
CA THR A 64 1.41 -4.92 -9.12
C THR A 64 -0.11 -4.78 -9.23
N THR A 65 -0.75 -4.27 -8.19
CA THR A 65 -2.18 -3.91 -8.18
C THR A 65 -2.38 -2.60 -7.43
N ASP A 66 -3.56 -2.01 -7.52
CA ASP A 66 -3.93 -0.79 -6.80
C ASP A 66 -4.12 -1.01 -5.29
N HIS A 67 -4.76 -2.12 -4.90
CA HIS A 67 -5.02 -2.51 -3.52
C HIS A 67 -5.31 -4.02 -3.42
N GLY A 68 -5.32 -4.54 -2.20
CA GLY A 68 -5.72 -5.90 -1.89
C GLY A 68 -7.25 -6.09 -1.81
N HIS A 69 -7.66 -7.22 -1.23
CA HIS A 69 -9.07 -7.59 -1.13
C HIS A 69 -9.32 -8.43 0.12
N PHE A 70 -10.27 -8.03 0.94
CA PHE A 70 -10.68 -8.81 2.10
C PHE A 70 -11.57 -9.99 1.67
N VAL A 71 -11.24 -11.16 2.18
CA VAL A 71 -12.01 -12.39 1.98
C VAL A 71 -12.33 -13.07 3.33
N GLY A 72 -12.66 -12.26 4.32
CA GLY A 72 -12.99 -12.65 5.69
C GLY A 72 -12.02 -12.18 6.76
N GLN A 73 -10.84 -11.67 6.38
CA GLN A 73 -9.87 -11.11 7.34
C GLN A 73 -10.49 -9.93 8.09
N HIS A 74 -10.20 -9.81 9.38
CA HIS A 74 -10.77 -8.79 10.28
C HIS A 74 -12.30 -8.71 10.27
N GLY A 75 -12.98 -9.79 9.84
CA GLY A 75 -14.42 -9.77 9.65
C GLY A 75 -14.87 -8.95 8.44
N LEU A 76 -13.98 -8.62 7.52
CA LEU A 76 -14.23 -7.78 6.35
C LEU A 76 -14.29 -8.62 5.06
N ILE A 77 -15.00 -8.09 4.05
CA ILE A 77 -15.05 -8.63 2.70
C ILE A 77 -14.87 -7.50 1.70
N ARG A 78 -14.40 -7.83 0.48
CA ARG A 78 -14.19 -6.88 -0.63
C ARG A 78 -13.10 -5.85 -0.29
N LYS A 79 -13.39 -4.58 -0.37
CA LYS A 79 -12.49 -3.47 -0.04
C LYS A 79 -13.21 -2.45 0.83
N GLY A 80 -12.47 -1.57 1.44
CA GLY A 80 -13.03 -0.53 2.31
C GLY A 80 -11.93 0.47 2.69
N PRO A 81 -12.21 1.38 3.63
CA PRO A 81 -11.26 2.40 4.04
C PRO A 81 -10.17 1.90 4.99
N PHE A 82 -10.27 0.66 5.48
CA PHE A 82 -9.38 0.16 6.53
C PHE A 82 -8.04 -0.30 5.96
N HIS A 83 -6.96 0.25 6.50
CA HIS A 83 -5.62 0.05 5.99
C HIS A 83 -4.89 -1.15 6.63
N TYR A 84 -5.58 -2.31 6.75
CA TYR A 84 -4.92 -3.55 7.11
C TYR A 84 -3.99 -4.05 5.99
N GLU A 85 -2.97 -4.83 6.35
CA GLU A 85 -2.01 -5.39 5.39
C GLU A 85 -2.69 -6.13 4.22
N ASP A 86 -3.80 -6.84 4.49
CA ASP A 86 -4.61 -7.51 3.45
C ASP A 86 -5.10 -6.55 2.35
N LEU A 87 -5.19 -5.26 2.62
CA LEU A 87 -5.62 -4.25 1.65
C LEU A 87 -4.48 -3.41 1.09
N ILE A 88 -3.51 -3.01 1.91
CA ILE A 88 -2.48 -2.04 1.51
C ILE A 88 -1.13 -2.68 1.15
N LYS A 89 -0.85 -3.90 1.60
CA LYS A 89 0.35 -4.65 1.22
C LYS A 89 0.10 -5.43 -0.06
N ILE A 90 0.46 -4.83 -1.16
CA ILE A 90 0.21 -5.36 -2.50
C ILE A 90 1.43 -6.10 -3.05
N PRO A 91 1.25 -7.05 -4.01
CA PRO A 91 2.34 -7.65 -4.71
C PRO A 91 3.10 -6.59 -5.52
N PHE A 92 4.43 -6.73 -5.57
CA PHE A 92 5.28 -5.87 -6.36
C PHE A 92 6.46 -6.68 -6.91
N ILE A 93 6.45 -6.93 -8.21
CA ILE A 93 7.50 -7.70 -8.89
C ILE A 93 8.01 -6.88 -10.07
N VAL A 94 9.33 -6.78 -10.18
CA VAL A 94 10.00 -6.07 -11.27
C VAL A 94 10.91 -7.04 -12.03
N LYS A 95 10.78 -7.07 -13.35
CA LYS A 95 11.74 -7.69 -14.26
C LYS A 95 12.29 -6.61 -15.20
N TYR A 96 13.59 -6.45 -15.23
CA TYR A 96 14.30 -5.61 -16.20
C TYR A 96 15.64 -6.25 -16.52
N PRO A 97 15.70 -7.03 -17.61
CA PRO A 97 16.88 -7.82 -17.95
C PRO A 97 18.15 -6.99 -18.03
N GLY A 98 19.24 -7.51 -17.46
CA GLY A 98 20.53 -6.81 -17.42
C GLY A 98 20.66 -5.68 -16.39
N PHE A 99 19.57 -5.24 -15.75
CA PHE A 99 19.58 -4.15 -14.77
C PHE A 99 19.08 -4.56 -13.39
N VAL A 100 17.95 -5.26 -13.31
CA VAL A 100 17.39 -5.72 -12.04
C VAL A 100 17.87 -7.14 -11.77
N PRO A 101 18.48 -7.42 -10.60
CA PRO A 101 18.96 -8.75 -10.26
C PRO A 101 17.82 -9.78 -10.23
N GLU A 102 18.09 -10.95 -10.80
CA GLU A 102 17.12 -12.05 -10.82
C GLU A 102 17.08 -12.81 -9.50
N ASN A 103 15.91 -13.36 -9.17
CA ASN A 103 15.69 -14.20 -7.98
C ASN A 103 16.09 -13.53 -6.66
N LYS A 104 15.89 -12.22 -6.56
CA LYS A 104 16.17 -11.43 -5.36
C LYS A 104 14.88 -10.92 -4.72
N VAL A 105 14.95 -10.72 -3.41
CA VAL A 105 13.87 -10.10 -2.63
C VAL A 105 14.44 -8.85 -1.99
N SER A 106 13.85 -7.70 -2.29
CA SER A 106 14.15 -6.44 -1.63
C SER A 106 13.17 -6.21 -0.48
N HIS A 107 13.68 -5.71 0.64
CA HIS A 107 12.89 -5.24 1.78
C HIS A 107 12.75 -3.71 1.80
N SER A 108 13.08 -3.04 0.71
CA SER A 108 12.83 -1.60 0.57
C SER A 108 11.35 -1.32 0.51
N LEU A 109 10.90 -0.34 1.28
CA LEU A 109 9.53 0.15 1.20
C LEU A 109 9.28 0.76 -0.16
N GLN A 110 8.18 0.34 -0.81
CA GLN A 110 7.74 0.82 -2.12
C GLN A 110 6.33 1.40 -2.00
N SER A 111 6.04 2.40 -2.81
CA SER A 111 4.70 2.96 -2.92
C SER A 111 4.34 3.13 -4.39
N LEU A 112 3.06 3.00 -4.74
CA LEU A 112 2.61 3.17 -6.14
C LEU A 112 2.96 4.56 -6.70
N VAL A 113 3.03 5.58 -5.85
CA VAL A 113 3.43 6.94 -6.27
C VAL A 113 4.89 7.01 -6.74
N ASP A 114 5.71 6.01 -6.40
CA ASP A 114 7.13 5.95 -6.79
C ASP A 114 7.32 5.42 -8.23
N LEU A 115 6.30 4.80 -8.82
CA LEU A 115 6.40 4.22 -10.16
C LEU A 115 6.72 5.30 -11.22
N ALA A 116 5.97 6.40 -11.21
CA ALA A 116 6.15 7.45 -12.21
C ALA A 116 7.55 8.08 -12.16
N PRO A 117 8.06 8.58 -11.02
CA PRO A 117 9.42 9.13 -10.96
C PRO A 117 10.49 8.08 -11.27
N THR A 118 10.30 6.80 -10.90
CA THR A 118 11.24 5.74 -11.20
C THR A 118 11.31 5.46 -12.70
N PHE A 119 10.17 5.36 -13.40
CA PHE A 119 10.16 5.20 -14.86
C PHE A 119 10.78 6.39 -15.58
N LEU A 120 10.49 7.63 -15.15
CA LEU A 120 11.12 8.81 -15.71
C LEU A 120 12.65 8.77 -15.55
N SER A 121 13.13 8.38 -14.37
CA SER A 121 14.56 8.22 -14.10
C SER A 121 15.21 7.19 -15.01
N ILE A 122 14.61 6.01 -15.15
CA ILE A 122 15.11 4.94 -16.03
C ILE A 122 15.18 5.42 -17.50
N CYS A 123 14.19 6.21 -17.93
CA CYS A 123 14.18 6.79 -19.28
C CYS A 123 15.11 8.01 -19.45
N GLY A 124 15.86 8.41 -18.42
CA GLY A 124 16.71 9.60 -18.47
C GLY A 124 15.92 10.91 -18.55
N ILE A 125 14.66 10.91 -18.17
CA ILE A 125 13.78 12.08 -18.19
C ILE A 125 13.82 12.73 -16.81
N LYS A 126 13.93 14.07 -16.78
CA LYS A 126 13.95 14.81 -15.52
C LYS A 126 12.62 14.65 -14.77
N ILE A 127 12.71 14.23 -13.52
CA ILE A 127 11.55 14.10 -12.64
C ILE A 127 11.02 15.51 -12.31
N PRO A 128 9.71 15.79 -12.52
CA PRO A 128 9.09 17.03 -12.07
C PRO A 128 9.20 17.20 -10.55
N TYR A 129 9.46 18.43 -10.11
CA TYR A 129 9.72 18.74 -8.70
C TYR A 129 8.49 18.59 -7.79
N ASP A 130 7.31 18.57 -8.36
CA ASP A 130 6.01 18.45 -7.66
C ASP A 130 5.53 17.01 -7.51
N MET A 131 6.30 16.03 -7.96
CA MET A 131 6.02 14.63 -7.69
C MET A 131 6.32 14.28 -6.23
N THR A 132 5.36 13.67 -5.54
CA THR A 132 5.52 13.23 -4.14
C THR A 132 6.19 11.86 -4.00
N GLY A 133 6.21 11.07 -5.08
CA GLY A 133 6.95 9.81 -5.16
C GLY A 133 8.45 10.04 -5.27
N ILE A 134 9.24 9.04 -4.91
CA ILE A 134 10.69 9.05 -5.02
C ILE A 134 11.17 8.09 -6.11
N ASP A 135 12.33 8.38 -6.70
CA ASP A 135 12.99 7.48 -7.62
C ASP A 135 13.54 6.24 -6.88
N GLN A 136 13.00 5.08 -7.19
CA GLN A 136 13.38 3.78 -6.61
C GLN A 136 14.41 3.01 -7.45
N THR A 137 14.94 3.59 -8.51
CA THR A 137 15.87 2.92 -9.44
C THR A 137 17.00 2.21 -8.71
N LYS A 138 17.63 2.86 -7.71
CA LYS A 138 18.72 2.26 -6.95
C LYS A 138 18.28 1.06 -6.10
N ALA A 139 17.05 1.07 -5.57
CA ALA A 139 16.51 -0.05 -4.80
C ALA A 139 16.04 -1.21 -5.71
N TRP A 140 15.74 -0.92 -6.98
CA TRP A 140 15.46 -1.97 -7.97
C TRP A 140 16.74 -2.66 -8.47
N TYR A 141 17.83 -1.92 -8.59
CA TYR A 141 19.12 -2.44 -9.07
C TYR A 141 19.96 -3.14 -7.97
N ASP A 142 19.68 -2.84 -6.72
CA ASP A 142 20.38 -3.44 -5.56
C ASP A 142 19.36 -3.70 -4.44
N GLU A 143 19.09 -4.97 -4.19
CA GLU A 143 18.12 -5.44 -3.19
C GLU A 143 18.44 -4.97 -1.76
N ASN A 144 19.67 -4.57 -1.49
CA ASN A 144 20.10 -4.09 -0.17
C ASN A 144 19.90 -2.59 0.03
N LYS A 145 19.52 -1.84 -1.01
CA LYS A 145 19.28 -0.41 -0.92
C LYS A 145 17.88 -0.13 -0.40
N LYS A 146 17.83 0.75 0.59
CA LYS A 146 16.60 1.30 1.14
C LYS A 146 16.60 2.80 0.88
N LEU A 147 15.61 3.31 0.18
CA LEU A 147 15.51 4.72 -0.22
C LEU A 147 14.38 5.44 0.52
N ARG A 148 13.57 4.69 1.23
CA ARG A 148 12.41 5.18 1.96
C ARG A 148 12.37 4.52 3.32
N ASP A 149 12.14 5.28 4.36
CA ASP A 149 12.01 4.82 5.75
C ASP A 149 10.55 4.68 6.20
N HIS A 150 9.60 5.25 5.43
CA HIS A 150 8.17 5.18 5.70
C HIS A 150 7.33 5.28 4.42
N ILE A 151 6.06 4.91 4.55
CA ILE A 151 5.01 5.11 3.56
C ILE A 151 3.82 5.78 4.25
N ILE A 152 3.10 6.64 3.52
CA ILE A 152 1.80 7.16 3.92
C ILE A 152 0.73 6.61 2.97
N CYS A 153 -0.26 5.94 3.55
CA CYS A 153 -1.48 5.57 2.84
C CYS A 153 -2.62 6.49 3.28
N GLU A 154 -3.44 6.91 2.34
CA GLU A 154 -4.53 7.85 2.60
C GLU A 154 -5.85 7.30 2.08
N ASN A 155 -6.90 7.47 2.87
CA ASN A 155 -8.27 7.26 2.42
C ASN A 155 -9.13 8.46 2.78
N HIS A 156 -9.69 9.06 1.75
CA HIS A 156 -10.62 10.15 1.84
C HIS A 156 -11.80 9.85 0.93
N HIS A 157 -12.87 9.32 1.48
CA HIS A 157 -14.01 8.84 0.70
C HIS A 157 -15.26 9.67 0.97
N GLU A 158 -15.79 10.31 -0.05
CA GLU A 158 -17.12 10.89 -0.05
C GLU A 158 -18.15 9.87 -0.58
N PRO A 159 -19.38 9.81 -0.03
CA PRO A 159 -20.00 10.67 0.99
C PRO A 159 -19.73 10.24 2.44
N THR A 160 -18.79 9.34 2.68
CA THR A 160 -18.48 8.89 4.02
C THR A 160 -17.59 9.86 4.76
N THR A 161 -17.82 10.04 6.03
CA THR A 161 -17.02 10.90 6.91
C THR A 161 -15.71 10.25 7.35
N ILE A 162 -15.38 9.08 6.80
CA ILE A 162 -14.17 8.35 7.18
C ILE A 162 -12.98 8.89 6.40
N HIS A 163 -12.22 9.74 7.08
CA HIS A 163 -10.92 10.17 6.65
C HIS A 163 -9.89 9.53 7.55
N LEU A 164 -8.99 8.77 6.97
CA LEU A 164 -7.90 8.20 7.71
C LEU A 164 -6.60 8.29 6.92
N LYS A 165 -5.51 8.33 7.66
CA LYS A 165 -4.16 8.23 7.12
C LYS A 165 -3.35 7.27 7.96
N THR A 166 -2.53 6.51 7.29
CA THR A 166 -1.70 5.49 7.90
C THR A 166 -0.24 5.72 7.58
N TYR A 167 0.57 5.85 8.61
CA TYR A 167 2.02 5.80 8.55
C TYR A 167 2.47 4.35 8.72
N VAL A 168 3.34 3.90 7.85
CA VAL A 168 3.93 2.55 7.89
C VAL A 168 5.45 2.68 7.77
N ASP A 169 6.19 2.12 8.71
CA ASP A 169 7.63 1.89 8.59
C ASP A 169 7.95 0.39 8.52
N GLU A 170 9.21 0.00 8.69
CA GLU A 170 9.62 -1.41 8.59
C GLU A 170 9.01 -2.30 9.68
N ARG A 171 8.53 -1.72 10.78
CA ARG A 171 8.04 -2.48 11.92
C ARG A 171 6.67 -2.07 12.39
N TYR A 172 6.35 -0.79 12.34
CA TYR A 172 5.13 -0.28 12.95
C TYR A 172 4.19 0.28 11.90
N LYS A 173 2.90 0.12 12.17
CA LYS A 173 1.84 0.76 11.43
C LYS A 173 0.96 1.55 12.38
N LEU A 174 0.79 2.85 12.10
CA LEU A 174 -0.01 3.78 12.88
C LEU A 174 -1.08 4.39 11.98
N THR A 175 -2.36 4.20 12.35
CA THR A 175 -3.49 4.81 11.64
C THR A 175 -4.17 5.84 12.51
N VAL A 176 -4.38 7.03 11.96
CA VAL A 176 -5.15 8.11 12.59
C VAL A 176 -6.41 8.38 11.78
N TYR A 177 -7.50 8.60 12.50
CA TYR A 177 -8.82 8.91 11.94
C TYR A 177 -9.15 10.37 12.19
N TYR A 178 -9.58 11.08 11.17
CA TYR A 178 -9.92 12.49 11.28
C TYR A 178 -11.01 12.71 12.32
N ASN A 179 -10.76 13.65 13.23
CA ASN A 179 -11.68 14.05 14.29
C ASN A 179 -12.12 12.92 15.25
N GLN A 180 -11.27 11.88 15.40
CA GLN A 180 -11.50 10.79 16.33
C GLN A 180 -10.39 10.72 17.39
N THR A 181 -10.74 10.23 18.58
CA THR A 181 -9.78 9.99 19.67
C THR A 181 -9.14 8.61 19.61
N TYR A 182 -9.72 7.69 18.90
CA TYR A 182 -9.19 6.35 18.64
C TYR A 182 -8.28 6.34 17.41
N GLY A 183 -7.49 5.31 17.32
CA GLY A 183 -6.63 5.01 16.19
C GLY A 183 -6.18 3.56 16.24
N GLU A 184 -5.24 3.23 15.40
CA GLU A 184 -4.66 1.89 15.37
C GLU A 184 -3.13 1.99 15.43
N LEU A 185 -2.53 1.11 16.19
CA LEU A 185 -1.09 0.91 16.27
C LEU A 185 -0.79 -0.57 16.28
N PHE A 186 -0.04 -1.05 15.31
CA PHE A 186 0.37 -2.45 15.20
C PHE A 186 1.88 -2.57 15.12
N ASP A 187 2.42 -3.61 15.77
CA ASP A 187 3.79 -4.09 15.57
C ASP A 187 3.76 -5.21 14.53
N LEU A 188 4.04 -4.87 13.28
CA LEU A 188 3.93 -5.80 12.14
C LEU A 188 4.93 -6.97 12.23
N LYS A 189 5.96 -6.85 13.07
CA LYS A 189 6.93 -7.92 13.30
C LYS A 189 6.39 -8.96 14.27
N GLU A 190 5.80 -8.51 15.38
CA GLU A 190 5.26 -9.39 16.43
C GLU A 190 3.81 -9.82 16.13
N ASP A 191 3.06 -8.97 15.45
CA ASP A 191 1.65 -9.20 15.06
C ASP A 191 1.43 -8.90 13.57
N PRO A 192 1.97 -9.73 12.66
CA PRO A 192 1.83 -9.51 11.22
C PRO A 192 0.40 -9.68 10.70
N LYS A 193 -0.53 -10.14 11.55
CA LYS A 193 -1.95 -10.26 11.24
C LYS A 193 -2.80 -9.12 11.82
N GLU A 194 -2.19 -8.18 12.55
CA GLU A 194 -2.84 -6.99 13.07
C GLU A 194 -4.08 -7.29 13.93
N LEU A 195 -3.97 -8.30 14.78
CA LEU A 195 -5.05 -8.73 15.67
C LEU A 195 -5.04 -8.02 17.02
N ASN A 196 -3.93 -7.37 17.39
CA ASN A 196 -3.73 -6.71 18.67
C ASN A 196 -3.44 -5.22 18.48
N ASN A 197 -4.48 -4.39 18.55
CA ASN A 197 -4.33 -2.95 18.47
C ASN A 197 -3.70 -2.39 19.77
N LEU A 198 -2.51 -1.81 19.64
CA LEU A 198 -1.70 -1.27 20.74
C LEU A 198 -2.03 0.21 21.06
N TRP A 199 -2.97 0.84 20.34
CA TRP A 199 -3.26 2.27 20.44
C TRP A 199 -3.53 2.77 21.87
N ASP A 200 -4.29 2.00 22.64
CA ASP A 200 -4.64 2.35 24.03
C ASP A 200 -3.79 1.63 25.08
N ASN A 201 -2.81 0.83 24.65
CA ASN A 201 -1.91 0.15 25.57
C ASN A 201 -0.92 1.16 26.17
N LYS A 202 -0.96 1.26 27.51
CA LYS A 202 -0.13 2.21 28.27
C LYS A 202 1.37 1.99 28.13
N GLU A 203 1.80 0.76 27.91
CA GLU A 203 3.21 0.42 27.71
C GLU A 203 3.76 0.99 26.41
N TYR A 204 2.91 1.22 25.42
CA TYR A 204 3.27 1.76 24.10
C TYR A 204 3.03 3.26 23.97
N LYS A 205 2.72 3.97 25.05
CA LYS A 205 2.41 5.41 25.03
C LYS A 205 3.54 6.26 24.46
N GLU A 206 4.77 6.00 24.86
CA GLU A 206 5.94 6.74 24.38
C GLU A 206 6.20 6.45 22.91
N LEU A 207 6.20 5.18 22.52
CA LEU A 207 6.33 4.76 21.13
C LEU A 207 5.24 5.39 20.24
N LYS A 208 3.98 5.38 20.70
CA LYS A 208 2.88 6.04 19.97
C LYS A 208 3.16 7.51 19.75
N SER A 209 3.65 8.21 20.76
CA SER A 209 3.99 9.65 20.65
C SER A 209 5.13 9.89 19.67
N GLU A 210 6.15 9.05 19.66
CA GLU A 210 7.24 9.09 18.70
C GLU A 210 6.75 8.85 17.25
N LEU A 211 5.93 7.83 17.05
CA LEU A 211 5.37 7.50 15.74
C LEU A 211 4.42 8.60 15.23
N LEU A 212 3.64 9.22 16.11
CA LEU A 212 2.81 10.38 15.74
C LEU A 212 3.67 11.56 15.28
N LEU A 213 4.81 11.81 15.92
CA LEU A 213 5.74 12.85 15.48
C LEU A 213 6.38 12.52 14.14
N LYS A 214 6.81 11.27 13.92
CA LYS A 214 7.31 10.79 12.62
C LYS A 214 6.25 10.94 11.53
N TYR A 215 5.01 10.57 11.83
CA TYR A 215 3.89 10.75 10.92
C TYR A 215 3.68 12.23 10.54
N ILE A 216 3.72 13.16 11.51
CA ILE A 216 3.62 14.60 11.24
C ILE A 216 4.76 15.06 10.33
N TRP A 217 5.99 14.63 10.59
CA TRP A 217 7.13 14.96 9.72
C TRP A 217 6.97 14.40 8.30
N ALA A 218 6.46 13.18 8.17
CA ALA A 218 6.17 12.57 6.89
C ALA A 218 5.11 13.37 6.11
N GLU A 219 4.05 13.83 6.77
CA GLU A 219 3.02 14.69 6.16
C GLU A 219 3.58 16.04 5.71
N LEU A 220 4.36 16.70 6.55
CA LEU A 220 5.02 17.98 6.19
C LEU A 220 6.00 17.79 5.02
N GLY A 221 6.70 16.66 4.98
CA GLY A 221 7.67 16.35 3.91
C GLY A 221 7.03 16.06 2.55
N LYS A 222 5.72 15.76 2.51
CA LYS A 222 4.98 15.56 1.25
C LYS A 222 4.65 16.86 0.52
N GLU A 223 4.68 17.97 1.22
CA GLU A 223 4.37 19.26 0.60
C GLU A 223 5.50 19.67 -0.34
N PRO A 224 5.31 19.68 -1.67
CA PRO A 224 6.34 20.15 -2.56
C PRO A 224 6.53 21.66 -2.33
N MET A 225 7.76 22.12 -2.22
CA MET A 225 8.06 23.55 -2.29
C MET A 225 7.72 24.04 -3.70
N ARG A 226 6.47 24.48 -3.89
CA ARG A 226 5.91 24.83 -5.19
C ARG A 226 6.63 26.00 -5.87
N MET A 227 7.25 26.87 -5.09
CA MET A 227 8.04 27.97 -5.65
C MET A 227 9.20 28.34 -4.71
N PRO A 228 10.44 28.43 -5.20
CA PRO A 228 11.48 29.07 -4.41
C PRO A 228 11.08 30.51 -4.15
N ARG A 229 11.24 30.96 -2.92
CA ARG A 229 10.98 32.35 -2.55
C ARG A 229 11.97 33.24 -3.29
N ILE A 230 11.51 33.97 -4.28
CA ILE A 230 12.37 34.84 -5.14
C ILE A 230 12.47 36.28 -4.64
N LYS A 231 11.70 36.65 -3.60
CA LYS A 231 11.76 37.96 -2.94
C LYS A 231 11.58 37.81 -1.43
N GLN A 232 12.25 38.69 -0.69
CA GLN A 232 11.92 38.89 0.73
C GLN A 232 10.56 39.54 0.83
N ALA A 233 9.76 39.10 1.80
CA ALA A 233 8.46 39.72 2.13
C ALA A 233 8.73 41.03 2.82
#